data_5f18b0316b8f2083a70b3a0a9f10b029
#
_entry.id   5f18b0316b8f2083a70b3a0a9f10b029
#
_cell.length_a   1.000
_cell.length_b   1.000
_cell.length_c   1.000
_cell.angle_alpha   90.00
_cell.angle_beta   90.00
_cell.angle_gamma   90.00
#
_symmetry.space_group_name_H-M   'P 1'
#
loop_
_entity.id
_entity.type
_entity.pdbx_description
1 polymer ?
#
loop_
_entity_poly.entity_id
_entity_poly.type
_entity_poly.pdbx_seq_one_letter_code
_entity_poly.pdbx_strand_id
1 'polypeptide(L)'
;MPTNAMINVYYDAICPGCREDRRRFERWAGKRARDIDWFDVTEHQQRLRDKGIAPEAALRSLHIELSDGRMIEGIDAYRLLMQRIPLFYPAAWLIGLPGIKQALRRYYDHWVEKRLKREGRWPPQ
;
A
#
# COMPACT_ATOMS: atom_id res chain seq x y z
N MET A 1 -15.29 -12.82 -15.20
CA MET A 1 -15.15 -12.34 -14.60
C MET A 1 -15.00 -11.34 -14.36
N PRO A 2 -15.25 -10.84 -14.09
CA PRO A 2 -15.05 -9.68 -13.96
C PRO A 2 -14.31 -9.28 -13.31
N THR A 3 -14.34 -9.51 -13.05
CA THR A 3 -13.54 -9.26 -12.68
C THR A 3 -12.72 -8.22 -12.86
N ASN A 4 -12.75 -7.41 -13.31
CA ASN A 4 -12.05 -6.28 -13.56
C ASN A 4 -12.32 -5.22 -12.65
N ALA A 5 -12.46 -5.61 -11.42
CA ALA A 5 -12.62 -4.67 -10.38
C ALA A 5 -11.38 -3.86 -10.29
N MET A 6 -11.44 -2.59 -10.55
CA MET A 6 -10.35 -1.68 -10.32
C MET A 6 -10.06 -1.59 -8.84
N ILE A 7 -8.77 -1.59 -8.48
CA ILE A 7 -8.38 -1.31 -7.11
C ILE A 7 -7.61 0.00 -7.10
N ASN A 8 -7.82 0.76 -6.04
CA ASN A 8 -7.19 2.07 -5.89
C ASN A 8 -6.12 1.98 -4.81
N VAL A 9 -4.86 2.25 -5.18
CA VAL A 9 -3.75 2.18 -4.24
C VAL A 9 -3.35 3.60 -3.85
N TYR A 10 -3.40 3.88 -2.56
CA TYR A 10 -2.97 5.18 -2.02
C TYR A 10 -1.54 5.06 -1.52
N TYR A 11 -0.64 5.85 -2.06
CA TYR A 11 0.78 5.76 -1.75
C TYR A 11 1.39 7.15 -1.62
N ASP A 12 2.59 7.21 -1.10
CA ASP A 12 3.31 8.46 -0.88
C ASP A 12 4.20 8.75 -2.08
N ALA A 13 3.70 9.54 -3.02
CA ALA A 13 4.44 9.84 -4.25
C ALA A 13 5.61 10.81 -4.05
N ILE A 14 5.67 11.47 -2.89
CA ILE A 14 6.81 12.34 -2.58
C ILE A 14 8.04 11.51 -2.20
N CYS A 15 7.82 10.34 -1.62
CA CYS A 15 8.89 9.45 -1.20
C CYS A 15 9.55 8.79 -2.40
N PRO A 16 10.86 9.00 -2.63
CA PRO A 16 11.54 8.35 -3.75
C PRO A 16 11.48 6.83 -3.70
N GLY A 17 11.62 6.27 -2.50
CA GLY A 17 11.54 4.82 -2.32
C GLY A 17 10.17 4.25 -2.69
N CYS A 18 9.10 4.96 -2.33
CA CYS A 18 7.74 4.52 -2.64
C CYS A 18 7.47 4.57 -4.14
N ARG A 19 7.99 5.60 -4.82
CA ARG A 19 7.86 5.69 -6.28
C ARG A 19 8.63 4.58 -6.97
N GLU A 20 9.81 4.24 -6.44
CA GLU A 20 10.63 3.17 -7.00
C GLU A 20 9.94 1.81 -6.80
N ASP A 21 9.33 1.61 -5.64
CA ASP A 21 8.59 0.37 -5.37
C ASP A 21 7.42 0.22 -6.33
N ARG A 22 6.72 1.30 -6.64
CA ARG A 22 5.65 1.28 -7.62
C ARG A 22 6.16 0.86 -9.00
N ARG A 23 7.30 1.44 -9.43
CA ARG A 23 7.88 1.10 -10.73
C ARG A 23 8.27 -0.37 -10.81
N ARG A 24 8.89 -0.88 -9.75
CA ARG A 24 9.26 -2.30 -9.69
C ARG A 24 8.04 -3.19 -9.75
N PHE A 25 7.01 -2.83 -8.98
CA PHE A 25 5.78 -3.59 -8.99
C PHE A 25 5.16 -3.63 -10.38
N GLU A 26 5.05 -2.48 -11.03
CA GLU A 26 4.46 -2.41 -12.38
C GLU A 26 5.26 -3.24 -13.39
N ARG A 27 6.58 -3.21 -13.24
CA ARG A 27 7.44 -4.00 -14.13
C ARG A 27 7.24 -5.50 -13.93
N TRP A 28 7.18 -5.94 -12.69
CA TRP A 28 7.08 -7.36 -12.38
C TRP A 28 5.66 -7.91 -12.56
N ALA A 29 4.66 -7.12 -12.27
CA ALA A 29 3.27 -7.54 -12.43
C ALA A 29 2.81 -7.49 -13.88
N GLY A 30 3.36 -6.56 -14.66
CA GLY A 30 3.01 -6.43 -16.07
C GLY A 30 1.52 -6.24 -16.25
N LYS A 31 0.91 -7.12 -17.03
CA LYS A 31 -0.52 -7.04 -17.34
C LYS A 31 -1.41 -7.20 -16.12
N ARG A 32 -0.92 -7.81 -15.06
CA ARG A 32 -1.69 -8.01 -13.84
C ARG A 32 -1.91 -6.73 -13.06
N ALA A 33 -1.20 -5.65 -13.42
CA ALA A 33 -1.36 -4.35 -12.78
C ALA A 33 -2.32 -3.42 -13.52
N ARG A 34 -2.98 -3.90 -14.58
CA ARG A 34 -3.83 -3.06 -15.40
C ARG A 34 -5.07 -2.52 -14.67
N ASP A 35 -5.54 -3.25 -13.67
CA ASP A 35 -6.73 -2.87 -12.92
C ASP A 35 -6.39 -2.03 -11.69
N ILE A 36 -5.17 -1.51 -11.60
CA ILE A 36 -4.72 -0.73 -10.45
C ILE A 36 -4.61 0.74 -10.82
N ASP A 37 -5.32 1.59 -10.06
CA ASP A 37 -5.14 3.03 -10.12
C ASP A 37 -4.32 3.48 -8.93
N TRP A 38 -3.36 4.37 -9.16
CA TRP A 38 -2.46 4.85 -8.13
C TRP A 38 -2.80 6.29 -7.78
N PHE A 39 -3.02 6.54 -6.49
CA PHE A 39 -3.33 7.88 -6.00
C PHE A 39 -2.28 8.35 -5.01
N ASP A 40 -1.77 9.56 -5.22
CA ASP A 40 -0.85 10.17 -4.28
C ASP A 40 -1.64 10.69 -3.08
N VAL A 41 -1.26 10.22 -1.89
CA VAL A 41 -1.93 10.59 -0.64
C VAL A 41 -1.98 12.12 -0.47
N THR A 42 -0.88 12.81 -0.79
CA THR A 42 -0.81 14.26 -0.55
C THR A 42 -1.75 15.05 -1.45
N GLU A 43 -2.11 14.52 -2.60
CA GLU A 43 -3.02 15.19 -3.53
C GLU A 43 -4.47 14.76 -3.37
N HIS A 44 -4.74 13.74 -2.55
CA HIS A 44 -6.07 13.15 -2.40
C HIS A 44 -6.51 13.08 -0.95
N GLN A 45 -6.08 14.03 -0.14
CA GLN A 45 -6.36 14.02 1.29
C GLN A 45 -7.85 14.07 1.60
N GLN A 46 -8.59 14.93 0.87
CA GLN A 46 -10.02 15.04 1.11
C GLN A 46 -10.77 13.75 0.74
N ARG A 47 -10.36 13.11 -0.34
CA ARG A 47 -10.93 11.83 -0.74
C ARG A 47 -10.76 10.78 0.36
N LEU A 48 -9.59 10.75 1.00
CA LEU A 48 -9.34 9.83 2.11
C LEU A 48 -10.19 10.17 3.33
N ARG A 49 -10.31 11.45 3.65
CA ARG A 49 -11.15 11.88 4.78
C ARG A 49 -12.61 11.49 4.56
N ASP A 50 -13.10 11.64 3.34
CA ASP A 50 -14.47 11.26 2.98
C ASP A 50 -14.71 9.77 3.19
N LYS A 51 -13.66 8.96 3.15
CA LYS A 51 -13.74 7.52 3.39
C LYS A 51 -13.42 7.14 4.82
N GLY A 52 -13.25 8.13 5.70
CA GLY A 52 -12.98 7.88 7.11
C GLY A 52 -11.52 7.58 7.41
N ILE A 53 -10.62 7.92 6.49
CA ILE A 53 -9.19 7.65 6.66
C ILE A 53 -8.43 8.95 6.85
N ALA A 54 -7.70 9.07 7.96
CA ALA A 54 -6.84 10.21 8.18
C ALA A 54 -5.67 10.16 7.20
N PRO A 55 -5.33 11.27 6.52
CA PRO A 55 -4.20 11.27 5.59
C PRO A 55 -2.89 10.81 6.23
N GLU A 56 -2.66 11.13 7.50
CA GLU A 56 -1.46 10.68 8.19
C GLU A 56 -1.40 9.16 8.31
N ALA A 57 -2.56 8.49 8.45
CA ALA A 57 -2.59 7.03 8.46
C ALA A 57 -2.21 6.47 7.10
N ALA A 58 -2.63 7.13 6.02
CA ALA A 58 -2.30 6.71 4.67
C ALA A 58 -0.81 6.94 4.35
N LEU A 59 -0.16 7.89 5.02
CA LEU A 59 1.28 8.07 4.88
C LEU A 59 2.05 7.01 5.67
N ARG A 60 1.47 6.50 6.75
CA ARG A 60 2.14 5.53 7.62
C ARG A 60 2.07 4.11 7.08
N SER A 61 1.04 3.80 6.29
CA SER A 61 0.92 2.46 5.74
C SER A 61 0.22 2.51 4.40
N LEU A 62 0.49 1.50 3.58
CA LEU A 62 -0.15 1.39 2.27
C LEU A 62 -1.63 1.11 2.45
N HIS A 63 -2.46 1.82 1.69
CA HIS A 63 -3.91 1.62 1.71
C HIS A 63 -4.39 1.25 0.32
N ILE A 64 -5.26 0.26 0.24
CA ILE A 64 -5.85 -0.19 -1.02
C ILE A 64 -7.36 -0.22 -0.86
N GLU A 65 -8.05 0.47 -1.75
CA GLU A 65 -9.51 0.44 -1.79
C GLU A 65 -9.96 -0.56 -2.85
N LEU A 66 -10.76 -1.52 -2.44
CA LEU A 66 -11.31 -2.52 -3.36
C LEU A 66 -12.56 -1.97 -4.03
N SER A 67 -12.98 -2.64 -5.12
CA SER A 67 -14.13 -2.20 -5.90
C SER A 67 -15.43 -2.22 -5.11
N ASP A 68 -15.51 -3.04 -4.05
CA ASP A 68 -16.70 -3.10 -3.19
C ASP A 68 -16.68 -2.07 -2.06
N GLY A 69 -15.68 -1.20 -2.04
CA GLY A 69 -15.56 -0.14 -1.03
C GLY A 69 -14.75 -0.51 0.19
N ARG A 70 -14.35 -1.78 0.34
CA ARG A 70 -13.54 -2.18 1.49
C ARG A 70 -12.13 -1.60 1.37
N MET A 71 -11.58 -1.23 2.50
CA MET A 71 -10.22 -0.69 2.57
C MET A 71 -9.30 -1.69 3.24
N ILE A 72 -8.18 -1.99 2.58
CA ILE A 72 -7.16 -2.90 3.09
C ILE A 72 -5.90 -2.09 3.34
N GLU A 73 -5.25 -2.28 4.48
CA GLU A 73 -4.09 -1.48 4.84
C GLU A 73 -2.92 -2.31 5.33
N GLY A 74 -1.74 -1.70 5.32
CA GLY A 74 -0.54 -2.27 5.91
C GLY A 74 -0.06 -3.52 5.21
N ILE A 75 0.29 -4.51 6.02
CA ILE A 75 0.84 -5.77 5.50
C ILE A 75 -0.15 -6.49 4.60
N ASP A 76 -1.45 -6.40 4.91
CA ASP A 76 -2.47 -7.03 4.07
C ASP A 76 -2.52 -6.39 2.68
N ALA A 77 -2.29 -5.08 2.60
CA ALA A 77 -2.24 -4.38 1.32
C ALA A 77 -1.04 -4.84 0.50
N TYR A 78 0.13 -4.96 1.13
CA TYR A 78 1.31 -5.49 0.44
C TYR A 78 1.09 -6.92 -0.02
N ARG A 79 0.47 -7.74 0.82
CA ARG A 79 0.16 -9.11 0.47
C ARG A 79 -0.72 -9.19 -0.76
N LEU A 80 -1.73 -8.31 -0.83
CA LEU A 80 -2.60 -8.26 -2.00
C LEU A 80 -1.82 -7.93 -3.26
N LEU A 81 -0.92 -6.95 -3.20
CA LEU A 81 -0.10 -6.58 -4.34
C LEU A 81 0.86 -7.71 -4.73
N MET A 82 1.44 -8.39 -3.76
CA MET A 82 2.34 -9.51 -4.02
C MET A 82 1.64 -10.65 -4.73
N GLN A 83 0.35 -10.81 -4.51
CA GLN A 83 -0.43 -11.84 -5.21
C GLN A 83 -0.59 -11.58 -6.70
N ARG A 84 -0.25 -10.37 -7.15
CA ARG A 84 -0.25 -10.03 -8.58
C ARG A 84 1.05 -10.42 -9.27
N ILE A 85 2.04 -10.89 -8.51
CA ILE A 85 3.34 -11.30 -9.06
C ILE A 85 3.52 -12.78 -8.73
N PRO A 86 3.44 -13.68 -9.73
CA PRO A 86 3.51 -15.13 -9.47
C PRO A 86 4.75 -15.57 -8.69
N LEU A 87 5.87 -14.91 -8.93
CA LEU A 87 7.11 -15.22 -8.22
C LEU A 87 6.98 -15.02 -6.71
N PHE A 88 6.07 -14.13 -6.28
CA PHE A 88 5.90 -13.78 -4.88
C PHE A 88 4.74 -14.51 -4.20
N TYR A 89 4.07 -15.43 -4.88
CA TYR A 89 2.95 -16.15 -4.27
C TYR A 89 3.34 -16.86 -2.97
N PRO A 90 4.47 -17.60 -2.90
CA PRO A 90 4.85 -18.24 -1.63
C PRO A 90 5.10 -17.23 -0.51
N ALA A 91 5.74 -16.10 -0.83
CA ALA A 91 6.00 -15.06 0.15
C ALA A 91 4.70 -14.44 0.65
N ALA A 92 3.73 -14.20 -0.24
CA ALA A 92 2.44 -13.65 0.15
C ALA A 92 1.71 -14.59 1.10
N TRP A 93 1.81 -15.89 0.85
CA TRP A 93 1.20 -16.90 1.72
C TRP A 93 1.84 -16.87 3.10
N LEU A 94 3.18 -16.82 3.18
CA LEU A 94 3.89 -16.76 4.44
C LEU A 94 3.53 -15.52 5.26
N ILE A 95 3.42 -14.38 4.62
CA ILE A 95 3.07 -13.13 5.28
C ILE A 95 1.69 -13.21 5.93
N GLY A 96 0.80 -14.05 5.38
CA GLY A 96 -0.53 -14.22 5.95
C GLY A 96 -0.59 -15.04 7.22
N LEU A 97 0.51 -15.71 7.62
CA LEU A 97 0.53 -16.50 8.85
C LEU A 97 0.54 -15.58 10.08
N PRO A 98 -0.18 -15.96 11.15
CA PRO A 98 -0.40 -15.05 12.29
C PRO A 98 0.87 -14.45 12.88
N GLY A 99 1.83 -15.21 13.31
CA GLY A 99 3.01 -14.68 13.97
C GLY A 99 3.87 -13.82 13.04
N ILE A 100 4.02 -14.25 11.80
CA ILE A 100 4.85 -13.57 10.81
C ILE A 100 4.22 -12.22 10.44
N LYS A 101 2.90 -12.20 10.23
CA LYS A 101 2.19 -10.99 9.87
C LYS A 101 2.35 -9.90 10.93
N GLN A 102 2.22 -10.27 12.21
CA GLN A 102 2.34 -9.31 13.29
C GLN A 102 3.75 -8.75 13.42
N ALA A 103 4.77 -9.60 13.27
CA ALA A 103 6.16 -9.15 13.33
C ALA A 103 6.49 -8.18 12.20
N LEU A 104 6.02 -8.50 10.99
CA LEU A 104 6.25 -7.63 9.83
C LEU A 104 5.52 -6.31 9.96
N ARG A 105 4.30 -6.32 10.53
CA ARG A 105 3.55 -5.09 10.75
C ARG A 105 4.30 -4.15 11.68
N ARG A 106 4.83 -4.66 12.78
CA ARG A 106 5.60 -3.84 13.72
C ARG A 106 6.86 -3.28 13.08
N TYR A 107 7.57 -4.11 12.34
CA TYR A 107 8.78 -3.69 11.65
C TYR A 107 8.47 -2.61 10.63
N TYR A 108 7.40 -2.79 9.85
CA TYR A 108 7.02 -1.83 8.82
C TYR A 108 6.62 -0.49 9.42
N ASP A 109 5.79 -0.51 10.47
CA ASP A 109 5.35 0.73 11.11
C ASP A 109 6.53 1.51 11.67
N HIS A 110 7.48 0.82 12.29
CA HIS A 110 8.68 1.44 12.84
C HIS A 110 9.54 2.05 11.72
N TRP A 111 9.70 1.34 10.63
CA TRP A 111 10.48 1.81 9.49
C TRP A 111 9.87 3.06 8.87
N VAL A 112 8.55 3.06 8.65
CA VAL A 112 7.85 4.19 8.07
C VAL A 112 7.96 5.42 8.96
N GLU A 113 7.76 5.26 10.26
CA GLU A 113 7.86 6.37 11.21
C GLU A 113 9.27 6.96 11.20
N LYS A 114 10.28 6.10 11.23
CA LYS A 114 11.65 6.53 11.18
C LYS A 114 11.98 7.32 9.91
N ARG A 115 11.47 6.84 8.78
CA ARG A 115 11.65 7.50 7.49
C ARG A 115 11.02 8.90 7.49
N LEU A 116 9.78 8.98 7.97
CA LEU A 116 9.07 10.26 8.00
C LEU A 116 9.76 11.27 8.92
N LYS A 117 10.27 10.81 10.06
CA LYS A 117 11.04 11.67 10.96
C LYS A 117 12.30 12.20 10.28
N ARG A 118 13.01 11.32 9.59
CA ARG A 118 14.25 11.71 8.91
C ARG A 118 13.99 12.73 7.81
N GLU A 119 12.83 12.64 7.15
CA GLU A 119 12.46 13.56 6.08
C GLU A 119 11.79 14.84 6.60
N GLY A 120 11.64 14.97 7.92
CA GLY A 120 10.98 16.13 8.50
C GLY A 120 9.48 16.15 8.28
N ARG A 121 8.87 15.01 8.00
CA ARG A 121 7.44 14.89 7.68
C ARG A 121 6.63 14.23 8.78
N TRP A 122 7.22 14.05 9.95
CA TRP A 122 6.55 13.43 11.08
C TRP A 122 6.37 14.46 12.20
N PRO A 123 5.20 14.58 12.84
CA PRO A 123 3.97 13.86 12.44
C PRO A 123 3.40 14.44 11.14
N PRO A 124 2.70 13.63 10.34
CA PRO A 124 2.07 14.13 9.11
C PRO A 124 1.00 15.15 9.44
N GLN A 125 0.92 16.15 8.58
CA GLN A 125 -0.06 17.23 8.78
C GLN A 125 -1.11 17.23 7.72
#